data_e5f52b61b33938319fd66529d6ac57a1
#
_entry.id   e5f52b61b33938319fd66529d6ac57a1
#
_cell.length_a   1.000
_cell.length_b   1.000
_cell.length_c   1.000
_cell.angle_alpha   90.00
_cell.angle_beta   90.00
_cell.angle_gamma   90.00
#
_symmetry.space_group_name_H-M   'P 1'
#
loop_
_entity.id
_entity.type
_entity.pdbx_description
1 polymer ?
#
loop_
_entity_poly.entity_id
_entity_poly.type
_entity_poly.pdbx_seq_one_letter_code
_entity_poly.pdbx_strand_id
1 'polypeptide(L)'
;MQNVDPDRKKGKTGANQESNGDVDEDGYLKFSLPWSINIGYGVTIRENTQGRFNDKRMRYPYKLSHTLNFSGNIRISEGWNINFSSGYDFNMHKLSMTTASLSRDLHCFQMSCSMVISPYTSYNFTFACKAGTLADALKWKKQSSYSSNIDWY
;
A
#
# COMPACT_ATOMS: atom_id res chain seq x y z
N MET A 1 64.02 7.74 31.24
CA MET A 1 62.94 8.70 30.93
C MET A 1 62.29 8.25 29.64
N GLN A 2 61.23 7.47 29.73
CA GLN A 2 60.45 6.99 28.58
C GLN A 2 59.17 7.80 28.56
N ASN A 3 58.99 8.52 27.48
CA ASN A 3 57.85 9.37 27.21
C ASN A 3 56.72 8.45 26.70
N VAL A 4 55.65 8.32 27.47
CA VAL A 4 54.45 7.55 27.11
C VAL A 4 53.44 8.52 26.50
N ASP A 5 53.15 8.32 25.25
CA ASP A 5 52.21 9.10 24.44
C ASP A 5 50.76 8.70 24.81
N PRO A 6 49.86 9.60 25.24
CA PRO A 6 48.53 9.24 25.74
C PRO A 6 47.43 9.22 24.69
N ASP A 7 47.72 9.23 23.38
CA ASP A 7 46.67 9.38 22.37
C ASP A 7 46.47 8.18 21.42
N ARG A 8 46.37 6.99 22.02
CA ARG A 8 45.95 5.82 21.26
C ARG A 8 44.44 5.69 21.27
N LYS A 9 43.75 6.30 20.30
CA LYS A 9 42.36 6.11 20.03
C LYS A 9 42.06 4.65 19.79
N LYS A 10 41.36 4.00 20.73
CA LYS A 10 40.79 2.66 20.57
C LYS A 10 39.79 2.69 19.45
N GLY A 11 40.03 1.89 18.42
CA GLY A 11 39.06 1.59 17.37
C GLY A 11 37.79 0.99 17.99
N LYS A 12 36.65 1.61 17.71
CA LYS A 12 35.34 1.09 18.05
C LYS A 12 35.08 -0.15 17.17
N THR A 13 35.27 -1.29 17.73
CA THR A 13 34.69 -2.54 17.22
C THR A 13 33.17 -2.38 17.22
N GLY A 14 32.53 -2.63 16.07
CA GLY A 14 31.08 -2.58 15.94
C GLY A 14 30.41 -3.56 16.89
N ALA A 15 29.90 -3.04 17.98
CA ALA A 15 28.95 -3.74 18.80
C ALA A 15 27.58 -3.52 18.20
N ASN A 16 26.84 -4.62 18.01
CA ASN A 16 25.44 -4.66 17.69
C ASN A 16 24.69 -3.58 18.47
N GLN A 17 24.14 -2.58 17.78
CA GLN A 17 23.14 -1.71 18.35
C GLN A 17 21.88 -2.56 18.52
N GLU A 18 21.74 -3.18 19.70
CA GLU A 18 20.42 -3.45 20.23
C GLU A 18 19.69 -2.11 20.20
N SER A 19 18.62 -2.05 19.41
CA SER A 19 17.71 -0.92 19.37
C SER A 19 17.04 -0.82 20.74
N ASN A 20 17.67 -0.10 21.66
CA ASN A 20 16.97 0.47 22.79
C ASN A 20 15.86 1.33 22.21
N GLY A 21 14.62 0.84 22.31
CA GLY A 21 13.45 1.57 21.88
C GLY A 21 13.52 2.95 22.53
N ASP A 22 13.45 3.98 21.69
CA ASP A 22 13.35 5.36 22.14
C ASP A 22 12.16 5.46 23.09
N VAL A 23 12.43 5.68 24.37
CA VAL A 23 11.41 5.83 25.40
C VAL A 23 11.14 7.31 25.52
N ASP A 24 9.89 7.74 25.44
CA ASP A 24 9.47 9.12 25.66
C ASP A 24 9.75 9.52 27.12
N GLU A 25 9.75 10.83 27.41
CA GLU A 25 9.98 11.40 28.76
C GLU A 25 9.03 10.80 29.81
N ASP A 26 7.90 10.27 29.41
CA ASP A 26 6.90 9.62 30.25
C ASP A 26 7.14 8.10 30.45
N GLY A 27 8.23 7.55 29.92
CA GLY A 27 8.59 6.15 30.08
C GLY A 27 7.88 5.17 29.13
N TYR A 28 7.16 5.66 28.13
CA TYR A 28 6.51 4.83 27.12
C TYR A 28 7.44 4.59 25.92
N LEU A 29 7.44 3.38 25.39
CA LEU A 29 8.12 3.08 24.14
C LEU A 29 7.53 3.92 23.01
N LYS A 30 8.37 4.72 22.36
CA LYS A 30 7.98 5.52 21.21
C LYS A 30 7.52 4.59 20.09
N PHE A 31 6.25 4.60 19.80
CA PHE A 31 5.66 3.78 18.75
C PHE A 31 6.01 4.37 17.39
N SER A 32 7.00 3.78 16.74
CA SER A 32 7.35 4.10 15.36
C SER A 32 6.61 3.18 14.41
N LEU A 33 5.59 3.70 13.76
CA LEU A 33 4.84 2.98 12.74
C LEU A 33 5.45 3.27 11.36
N PRO A 34 6.18 2.34 10.72
CA PRO A 34 6.67 2.55 9.39
C PRO A 34 5.50 2.53 8.39
N TRP A 35 5.25 3.68 7.78
CA TRP A 35 4.21 3.85 6.77
C TRP A 35 4.74 4.66 5.58
N SER A 36 4.15 4.44 4.44
CA SER A 36 4.37 5.25 3.26
C SER A 36 3.04 5.50 2.55
N ILE A 37 2.83 6.75 2.15
CA ILE A 37 1.65 7.16 1.39
C ILE A 37 2.12 7.92 0.18
N ASN A 38 1.60 7.53 -1.00
CA ASN A 38 1.81 8.22 -2.25
C ASN A 38 0.49 8.78 -2.73
N ILE A 39 0.48 10.06 -3.04
CA ILE A 39 -0.68 10.77 -3.56
C ILE A 39 -0.29 11.36 -4.92
N GLY A 40 -1.03 11.00 -5.96
CA GLY A 40 -0.85 11.51 -7.30
C GLY A 40 -2.12 12.21 -7.78
N TYR A 41 -2.00 13.45 -8.21
CA TYR A 41 -3.08 14.19 -8.83
C TYR A 41 -2.76 14.47 -10.29
N GLY A 42 -3.62 14.00 -11.17
CA GLY A 42 -3.49 14.16 -12.61
C GLY A 42 -4.58 15.07 -13.18
N VAL A 43 -4.16 16.01 -14.02
CA VAL A 43 -5.07 16.86 -14.80
C VAL A 43 -4.77 16.62 -16.27
N THR A 44 -5.78 16.25 -17.03
CA THR A 44 -5.65 16.04 -18.46
C THR A 44 -6.64 16.96 -19.19
N ILE A 45 -6.13 17.74 -20.12
CA ILE A 45 -6.91 18.62 -20.99
C ILE A 45 -6.86 18.04 -22.39
N ARG A 46 -8.01 17.72 -22.94
CA ARG A 46 -8.15 17.19 -24.31
C ARG A 46 -9.23 17.95 -25.07
N GLU A 47 -9.08 18.06 -26.38
CA GLU A 47 -10.16 18.54 -27.22
C GLU A 47 -11.28 17.50 -27.26
N ASN A 48 -12.50 17.95 -27.05
CA ASN A 48 -13.69 17.11 -27.11
C ASN A 48 -14.26 17.10 -28.52
N THR A 49 -13.76 16.18 -29.35
CA THR A 49 -14.21 16.00 -30.73
C THR A 49 -15.67 15.59 -30.87
N GLN A 50 -16.30 15.12 -29.79
CA GLN A 50 -17.73 14.79 -29.74
C GLN A 50 -18.59 16.01 -29.35
N GLY A 51 -17.96 17.09 -28.93
CA GLY A 51 -18.64 18.33 -28.60
C GLY A 51 -18.99 19.15 -29.86
N ARG A 52 -19.91 20.10 -29.71
CA ARG A 52 -20.30 21.00 -30.81
C ARG A 52 -19.10 21.86 -31.22
N PHE A 53 -18.72 21.77 -32.49
CA PHE A 53 -17.64 22.57 -33.07
C PHE A 53 -17.98 24.07 -32.96
N ASN A 54 -17.02 24.86 -32.53
CA ASN A 54 -17.19 26.29 -32.42
C ASN A 54 -16.61 27.00 -33.65
N ASP A 55 -17.47 27.39 -34.57
CA ASP A 55 -17.09 28.00 -35.84
C ASP A 55 -16.34 29.34 -35.67
N LYS A 56 -16.64 30.09 -34.61
CA LYS A 56 -15.96 31.36 -34.32
C LYS A 56 -14.51 31.20 -33.90
N ARG A 57 -14.18 30.09 -33.25
CA ARG A 57 -12.85 29.81 -32.74
C ARG A 57 -12.12 28.73 -33.52
N MET A 58 -12.78 28.13 -34.52
CA MET A 58 -12.24 27.07 -35.37
C MET A 58 -11.66 25.86 -34.55
N ARG A 59 -12.30 25.49 -33.45
CA ARG A 59 -11.86 24.39 -32.58
C ARG A 59 -13.00 23.79 -31.80
N TYR A 60 -12.76 22.55 -31.33
CA TYR A 60 -13.65 21.87 -30.40
C TYR A 60 -13.47 22.40 -28.96
N PRO A 61 -14.51 22.29 -28.12
CA PRO A 61 -14.40 22.62 -26.71
C PRO A 61 -13.40 21.70 -26.01
N TYR A 62 -12.71 22.23 -25.04
CA TYR A 62 -11.81 21.40 -24.21
C TYR A 62 -12.61 20.61 -23.18
N LYS A 63 -12.21 19.36 -22.99
CA LYS A 63 -12.66 18.52 -21.87
C LYS A 63 -11.51 18.41 -20.86
N LEU A 64 -11.80 18.86 -19.66
CA LEU A 64 -10.88 18.73 -18.53
C LEU A 64 -11.20 17.45 -17.78
N SER A 65 -10.19 16.64 -17.50
CA SER A 65 -10.30 15.43 -16.71
C SER A 65 -9.38 15.51 -15.52
N HIS A 66 -9.91 15.27 -14.34
CA HIS A 66 -9.18 15.26 -13.08
C HIS A 66 -9.21 13.87 -12.49
N THR A 67 -8.06 13.36 -12.09
CA THR A 67 -7.92 12.08 -11.43
C THR A 67 -7.04 12.22 -10.20
N LEU A 68 -7.45 11.62 -9.10
CA LEU A 68 -6.68 11.51 -7.87
C LEU A 68 -6.38 10.04 -7.64
N ASN A 69 -5.12 9.72 -7.47
CA ASN A 69 -4.67 8.38 -7.10
C ASN A 69 -3.97 8.45 -5.76
N PHE A 70 -4.24 7.49 -4.91
CA PHE A 70 -3.53 7.35 -3.65
C PHE A 70 -3.25 5.89 -3.37
N SER A 71 -2.07 5.63 -2.88
CA SER A 71 -1.63 4.31 -2.48
C SER A 71 -0.76 4.40 -1.24
N GLY A 72 -0.74 3.37 -0.45
CA GLY A 72 0.07 3.35 0.75
C GLY A 72 0.36 1.95 1.25
N ASN A 73 1.38 1.92 2.09
CA ASN A 73 1.81 0.76 2.83
C ASN A 73 1.93 1.13 4.29
N ILE A 74 1.41 0.29 5.17
CA ILE A 74 1.47 0.46 6.62
C ILE A 74 1.93 -0.86 7.22
N ARG A 75 3.00 -0.81 8.02
CA ARG A 75 3.46 -1.95 8.83
C ARG A 75 3.09 -1.68 10.27
N ILE A 76 2.06 -2.36 10.77
CA ILE A 76 1.56 -2.15 12.14
C ILE A 76 2.51 -2.76 13.17
N SER A 77 3.11 -3.90 12.84
CA SER A 77 4.13 -4.55 13.67
C SER A 77 4.99 -5.46 12.79
N GLU A 78 5.98 -6.11 13.39
CA GLU A 78 6.72 -7.17 12.72
C GLU A 78 5.75 -8.26 12.24
N GLY A 79 5.76 -8.51 10.95
CA GLY A 79 4.89 -9.49 10.33
C GLY A 79 3.52 -8.99 9.84
N TRP A 80 3.03 -7.82 10.25
CA TRP A 80 1.82 -7.22 9.70
C TRP A 80 2.13 -6.19 8.63
N ASN A 81 1.61 -6.42 7.43
CA ASN A 81 1.75 -5.49 6.31
C ASN A 81 0.40 -5.25 5.65
N ILE A 82 0.03 -3.99 5.55
CA ILE A 82 -1.21 -3.52 4.91
C ILE A 82 -0.82 -2.67 3.71
N ASN A 83 -1.31 -3.02 2.54
CA ASN A 83 -1.20 -2.21 1.33
C ASN A 83 -2.59 -1.81 0.89
N PHE A 84 -2.73 -0.58 0.43
CA PHE A 84 -3.97 -0.11 -0.17
C PHE A 84 -3.66 0.75 -1.40
N SER A 85 -4.55 0.71 -2.37
CA SER A 85 -4.49 1.54 -3.56
C SER A 85 -5.90 1.89 -3.98
N SER A 86 -6.13 3.16 -4.29
CA SER A 86 -7.41 3.67 -4.75
C SER A 86 -7.20 4.84 -5.70
N GLY A 87 -8.20 5.12 -6.51
CA GLY A 87 -8.25 6.30 -7.33
C GLY A 87 -9.66 6.92 -7.31
N TYR A 88 -9.74 8.19 -7.62
CA TYR A 88 -10.99 8.91 -7.77
C TYR A 88 -10.99 9.71 -9.07
N ASP A 89 -12.01 9.50 -9.89
CA ASP A 89 -12.25 10.28 -11.11
C ASP A 89 -13.32 11.34 -10.83
N PHE A 90 -12.91 12.61 -10.85
CA PHE A 90 -13.82 13.72 -10.58
C PHE A 90 -14.83 13.95 -11.68
N ASN A 91 -14.56 13.52 -12.90
CA ASN A 91 -15.48 13.71 -14.02
C ASN A 91 -16.64 12.72 -13.97
N MET A 92 -16.32 11.48 -13.60
CA MET A 92 -17.32 10.42 -13.47
C MET A 92 -17.96 10.39 -12.08
N HIS A 93 -17.38 11.12 -11.10
CA HIS A 93 -17.75 11.06 -9.68
C HIS A 93 -17.72 9.62 -9.13
N LYS A 94 -16.75 8.85 -9.56
CA LYS A 94 -16.64 7.44 -9.21
C LYS A 94 -15.25 7.12 -8.66
N LEU A 95 -15.22 6.19 -7.70
CA LEU A 95 -13.99 5.55 -7.31
C LEU A 95 -13.49 4.67 -8.46
N SER A 96 -12.24 4.81 -8.77
CA SER A 96 -11.51 3.89 -9.62
C SER A 96 -11.31 2.55 -8.90
N MET A 97 -10.55 1.66 -9.49
CA MET A 97 -10.26 0.37 -8.86
C MET A 97 -9.61 0.59 -7.48
N THR A 98 -10.32 0.17 -6.45
CA THR A 98 -9.86 0.26 -5.06
C THR A 98 -9.52 -1.14 -4.56
N THR A 99 -8.27 -1.32 -4.19
CA THR A 99 -7.74 -2.58 -3.68
C THR A 99 -7.13 -2.41 -2.31
N ALA A 100 -7.29 -3.41 -1.48
CA ALA A 100 -6.61 -3.50 -0.20
C ALA A 100 -6.03 -4.91 -0.03
N SER A 101 -4.85 -5.00 0.51
CA SER A 101 -4.23 -6.28 0.85
C SER A 101 -3.65 -6.24 2.26
N LEU A 102 -3.88 -7.30 2.98
CA LEU A 102 -3.38 -7.53 4.31
C LEU A 102 -2.57 -8.82 4.29
N SER A 103 -1.35 -8.76 4.75
CA SER A 103 -0.52 -9.94 4.95
C SER A 103 0.03 -9.99 6.35
N ARG A 104 0.07 -11.18 6.91
CA ARG A 104 0.67 -11.46 8.20
C ARG A 104 1.58 -12.68 8.11
N ASP A 105 2.78 -12.48 8.55
CA ASP A 105 3.74 -13.55 8.76
C ASP A 105 3.67 -14.00 10.22
N LEU A 106 3.29 -15.27 10.41
CA LEU A 106 3.26 -15.96 11.68
C LEU A 106 4.30 -17.06 11.59
N HIS A 107 5.42 -16.93 12.20
CA HIS A 107 6.56 -17.87 12.23
C HIS A 107 6.40 -19.17 11.40
N CYS A 108 5.38 -19.98 11.69
CA CYS A 108 5.07 -21.24 11.00
C CYS A 108 3.95 -21.12 9.94
N PHE A 109 3.18 -20.03 9.96
CA PHE A 109 2.05 -19.82 9.07
C PHE A 109 2.15 -18.47 8.35
N GLN A 110 1.52 -18.40 7.22
CA GLN A 110 1.35 -17.16 6.46
C GLN A 110 -0.14 -16.95 6.20
N MET A 111 -0.60 -15.76 6.52
CA MET A 111 -1.94 -15.30 6.22
C MET A 111 -1.87 -14.17 5.19
N SER A 112 -2.67 -14.26 4.16
CA SER A 112 -2.85 -13.18 3.19
C SER A 112 -4.33 -12.99 2.89
N CYS A 113 -4.76 -11.75 2.87
CA CYS A 113 -6.09 -11.33 2.46
C CYS A 113 -5.95 -10.24 1.42
N SER A 114 -6.53 -10.43 0.27
CA SER A 114 -6.61 -9.40 -0.77
C SER A 114 -8.07 -9.15 -1.10
N MET A 115 -8.45 -7.89 -1.22
CA MET A 115 -9.80 -7.49 -1.55
C MET A 115 -9.80 -6.39 -2.62
N VAL A 116 -10.76 -6.48 -3.50
CA VAL A 116 -11.15 -5.42 -4.43
C VAL A 116 -12.47 -4.85 -3.92
N ILE A 117 -12.55 -3.55 -3.72
CA ILE A 117 -13.72 -2.88 -3.14
C ILE A 117 -14.56 -2.24 -4.25
N SER A 118 -13.91 -1.66 -5.25
CA SER A 118 -14.54 -1.00 -6.37
C SER A 118 -13.82 -1.40 -7.67
N PRO A 119 -14.51 -1.58 -8.80
CA PRO A 119 -15.94 -1.39 -9.07
C PRO A 119 -16.84 -2.53 -8.60
N TYR A 120 -16.29 -3.67 -8.28
CA TYR A 120 -17.01 -4.84 -7.75
C TYR A 120 -16.29 -5.34 -6.49
N THR A 121 -17.03 -5.86 -5.55
CA THR A 121 -16.45 -6.40 -4.32
C THR A 121 -16.03 -7.84 -4.51
N SER A 122 -14.76 -8.12 -4.36
CA SER A 122 -14.23 -9.48 -4.30
C SER A 122 -13.19 -9.60 -3.22
N TYR A 123 -13.06 -10.75 -2.61
CA TYR A 123 -12.00 -11.02 -1.65
C TYR A 123 -11.40 -12.40 -1.86
N ASN A 124 -10.14 -12.50 -1.57
CA ASN A 124 -9.40 -13.75 -1.54
C ASN A 124 -8.65 -13.82 -0.21
N PHE A 125 -8.94 -14.84 0.55
CA PHE A 125 -8.26 -15.13 1.81
C PHE A 125 -7.49 -16.44 1.70
N THR A 126 -6.23 -16.43 2.10
CA THR A 126 -5.37 -17.61 2.09
C THR A 126 -4.68 -17.70 3.44
N PHE A 127 -4.74 -18.87 4.04
CA PHE A 127 -3.99 -19.24 5.21
C PHE A 127 -3.21 -20.50 4.89
N ALA A 128 -1.91 -20.48 5.04
CA ALA A 128 -1.04 -21.60 4.67
C ALA A 128 0.08 -21.81 5.68
N CYS A 129 0.43 -23.06 5.90
CA CYS A 129 1.62 -23.43 6.68
C CYS A 129 2.87 -23.25 5.82
N LYS A 130 3.95 -22.73 6.39
CA LYS A 130 5.25 -22.58 5.73
C LYS A 130 6.08 -23.86 5.66
N ALA A 131 5.77 -24.85 6.48
CA ALA A 131 6.47 -26.12 6.47
C ALA A 131 6.24 -26.86 5.15
N GLY A 132 7.28 -27.10 4.36
CA GLY A 132 7.19 -27.59 2.99
C GLY A 132 6.45 -28.91 2.83
N THR A 133 6.53 -29.83 3.80
CA THR A 133 5.83 -31.12 3.79
C THR A 133 4.35 -31.03 4.19
N LEU A 134 3.97 -29.98 4.91
CA LEU A 134 2.61 -29.78 5.43
C LEU A 134 1.87 -28.63 4.74
N ALA A 135 2.55 -27.93 3.84
CA ALA A 135 2.03 -26.73 3.20
C ALA A 135 0.73 -26.97 2.41
N ASP A 136 0.60 -28.11 1.77
CA ASP A 136 -0.59 -28.47 1.00
C ASP A 136 -1.71 -29.04 1.87
N ALA A 137 -1.35 -29.74 2.95
CA ALA A 137 -2.34 -30.33 3.86
C ALA A 137 -3.04 -29.29 4.76
N LEU A 138 -2.34 -28.18 5.08
CA LEU A 138 -2.79 -27.11 5.98
C LEU A 138 -3.03 -25.79 5.24
N LYS A 139 -3.43 -25.85 3.99
CA LYS A 139 -3.74 -24.67 3.18
C LYS A 139 -5.25 -24.45 3.12
N TRP A 140 -5.71 -23.36 3.67
CA TRP A 140 -7.10 -22.96 3.54
C TRP A 140 -7.22 -21.72 2.66
N LYS A 141 -8.06 -21.81 1.63
CA LYS A 141 -8.39 -20.71 0.73
C LYS A 141 -9.88 -20.46 0.73
N LYS A 142 -10.29 -19.23 0.89
CA LYS A 142 -11.65 -18.79 0.67
C LYS A 142 -11.64 -17.62 -0.30
N GLN A 143 -12.38 -17.76 -1.36
CA GLN A 143 -12.53 -16.75 -2.40
C GLN A 143 -14.01 -16.45 -2.58
N SER A 144 -14.36 -15.20 -2.69
CA SER A 144 -15.66 -14.74 -3.12
C SER A 144 -15.45 -13.70 -4.21
N SER A 145 -16.13 -13.90 -5.32
CA SER A 145 -16.26 -12.93 -6.40
C SER A 145 -17.73 -12.56 -6.52
N TYR A 146 -18.03 -11.28 -6.41
CA TYR A 146 -19.37 -10.79 -6.74
C TYR A 146 -19.48 -10.68 -8.25
N SER A 147 -20.24 -11.60 -8.85
CA SER A 147 -20.69 -11.44 -10.22
C SER A 147 -21.93 -10.54 -10.17
N SER A 148 -21.83 -9.30 -10.61
CA SER A 148 -23.02 -8.54 -10.92
C SER A 148 -23.70 -9.24 -12.11
N ASN A 149 -24.86 -9.88 -11.87
CA ASN A 149 -25.73 -10.26 -12.94
C ASN A 149 -26.11 -8.98 -13.69
N ILE A 150 -25.54 -8.80 -14.85
CA ILE A 150 -25.98 -7.77 -15.78
C ILE A 150 -27.28 -8.34 -16.36
N ASP A 151 -28.41 -7.89 -15.82
CA ASP A 151 -29.70 -8.14 -16.43
C ASP A 151 -29.73 -7.38 -17.76
N TRP A 152 -29.61 -8.13 -18.83
CA TRP A 152 -29.83 -7.62 -20.19
C TRP A 152 -31.34 -7.57 -20.42
N TYR A 153 -31.93 -6.38 -20.26
CA TYR A 153 -33.25 -6.06 -20.80
C TYR A 153 -33.09 -5.21 -22.05
#